data_1192f5f3fe9506ee70f736d63c04a68c
#
_entry.id   1192f5f3fe9506ee70f736d63c04a68c
#
_cell.length_a   1.000
_cell.length_b   1.000
_cell.length_c   1.000
_cell.angle_alpha   90.00
_cell.angle_beta   90.00
_cell.angle_gamma   90.00
#
_symmetry.space_group_name_H-M   'P 1'
#
loop_
_entity.id
_entity.type
_entity.pdbx_description
1 polymer ?
#
loop_
_entity_poly.entity_id
_entity_poly.type
_entity_poly.pdbx_seq_one_letter_code
_entity_poly.pdbx_strand_id
1 'polypeptide(L)'
;MAKEKKVEQITDMEVDFAQWYTDVCKKAELIDYSSIKGMFIYRPYGYAIWENIQKLLDAEFKKTGAENVYMPMLIPESLLQKEKDHVEGFAP
;
A
#
# COMPACT_ATOMS: atom_id res chain seq x y z
N MET A 1 8.34 -14.13 -17.88
CA MET A 1 7.67 -13.89 -16.59
C MET A 1 7.30 -15.21 -15.94
N ALA A 2 7.64 -15.36 -14.69
CA ALA A 2 7.19 -16.52 -13.95
C ALA A 2 5.67 -16.51 -13.83
N LYS A 3 5.03 -17.64 -14.07
CA LYS A 3 3.60 -17.75 -13.85
C LYS A 3 3.31 -17.62 -12.37
N GLU A 4 2.41 -16.72 -12.03
CA GLU A 4 1.94 -16.66 -10.66
C GLU A 4 1.24 -17.96 -10.30
N LYS A 5 1.62 -18.49 -9.17
CA LYS A 5 1.01 -19.70 -8.65
C LYS A 5 -0.35 -19.35 -8.07
N LYS A 6 -1.40 -20.01 -8.58
CA LYS A 6 -2.73 -19.83 -8.03
C LYS A 6 -2.77 -20.39 -6.60
N VAL A 7 -3.33 -19.61 -5.69
CA VAL A 7 -3.48 -20.05 -4.30
C VAL A 7 -4.69 -20.99 -4.23
N GLU A 8 -4.41 -22.27 -4.12
CA GLU A 8 -5.46 -23.30 -3.97
C GLU A 8 -5.71 -23.62 -2.51
N GLN A 9 -4.64 -23.64 -1.74
CA GLN A 9 -4.70 -23.92 -0.31
C GLN A 9 -3.85 -22.91 0.44
N ILE A 10 -4.42 -22.39 1.53
CA ILE A 10 -3.75 -21.39 2.35
C ILE A 10 -2.70 -22.06 3.22
N THR A 11 -1.50 -21.49 3.24
CA THR A 11 -0.43 -21.94 4.12
C THR A 11 -0.84 -21.76 5.57
N ASP A 12 -0.44 -22.70 6.43
CA ASP A 12 -0.74 -22.61 7.86
C ASP A 12 -0.02 -21.42 8.48
N MET A 13 -0.75 -20.61 9.24
CA MET A 13 -0.22 -19.43 9.90
C MET A 13 0.93 -19.75 10.85
N GLU A 14 0.85 -20.91 11.52
CA GLU A 14 1.87 -21.37 12.48
C GLU A 14 3.15 -21.81 11.79
N VAL A 15 3.07 -22.26 10.54
CA VAL A 15 4.22 -22.72 9.76
C VAL A 15 4.95 -21.56 9.12
N ASP A 16 4.21 -20.64 8.49
CA ASP A 16 4.79 -19.48 7.81
C ASP A 16 3.77 -18.36 7.80
N PHE A 17 3.89 -17.46 8.76
CA PHE A 17 2.96 -16.35 8.92
C PHE A 17 2.95 -15.43 7.69
N ALA A 18 4.12 -15.10 7.17
CA ALA A 18 4.23 -14.19 6.02
C ALA A 18 3.54 -14.78 4.80
N GLN A 19 3.75 -16.06 4.53
CA GLN A 19 3.11 -16.72 3.40
C GLN A 19 1.61 -16.87 3.63
N TRP A 20 1.21 -17.17 4.87
CA TRP A 20 -0.21 -17.23 5.22
C TRP A 20 -0.90 -15.90 4.92
N TYR A 21 -0.29 -14.79 5.33
CA TYR A 21 -0.85 -13.45 5.11
C TYR A 21 -1.05 -13.18 3.61
N THR A 22 -0.03 -13.49 2.82
CA THR A 22 -0.09 -13.31 1.37
C THR A 22 -1.18 -14.19 0.75
N ASP A 23 -1.24 -15.44 1.15
CA ASP A 23 -2.23 -16.39 0.65
C ASP A 23 -3.66 -15.93 0.94
N VAL A 24 -3.90 -15.45 2.15
CA VAL A 24 -5.22 -14.93 2.55
C VAL A 24 -5.60 -13.74 1.68
N CYS A 25 -4.70 -12.79 1.50
CA CYS A 25 -4.98 -11.60 0.70
C CYS A 25 -5.30 -11.96 -0.75
N LYS A 26 -4.58 -12.91 -1.33
CA LYS A 26 -4.81 -13.37 -2.71
C LYS A 26 -6.08 -14.20 -2.82
N LYS A 27 -6.29 -15.13 -1.90
CA LYS A 27 -7.46 -16.01 -1.92
C LYS A 27 -8.76 -15.22 -1.72
N ALA A 28 -8.73 -14.20 -0.88
CA ALA A 28 -9.87 -13.33 -0.63
C ALA A 28 -10.09 -12.29 -1.74
N GLU A 29 -9.29 -12.33 -2.78
CA GLU A 29 -9.38 -11.42 -3.93
C GLU A 29 -9.19 -9.95 -3.55
N LEU A 30 -8.33 -9.69 -2.55
CA LEU A 30 -8.05 -8.33 -2.10
C LEU A 30 -6.98 -7.66 -2.95
N ILE A 31 -5.95 -8.41 -3.33
CA ILE A 31 -4.80 -7.88 -4.08
C ILE A 31 -4.40 -8.83 -5.21
N ASP A 32 -3.62 -8.30 -6.13
CA ASP A 32 -2.90 -9.07 -7.13
C ASP A 32 -1.56 -8.40 -7.38
N TYR A 33 -0.62 -9.13 -7.98
CA TYR A 33 0.68 -8.57 -8.30
C TYR A 33 0.63 -7.83 -9.63
N SER A 34 1.37 -6.71 -9.69
CA SER A 34 1.59 -6.02 -10.95
C SER A 34 2.86 -6.55 -11.63
N SER A 35 3.13 -6.05 -12.82
CA SER A 35 4.38 -6.36 -13.51
C SER A 35 5.60 -5.70 -12.87
N ILE A 36 5.39 -4.78 -11.94
CA ILE A 36 6.46 -4.07 -11.25
C ILE A 36 6.55 -4.58 -9.83
N LYS A 37 7.74 -5.07 -9.46
CA LYS A 37 7.99 -5.59 -8.11
C LYS A 37 7.72 -4.53 -7.05
N GLY A 38 6.99 -4.91 -6.02
CA GLY A 38 6.66 -4.01 -4.93
C GLY A 38 5.43 -3.14 -5.15
N MET A 39 4.85 -3.21 -6.35
CA MET A 39 3.62 -2.49 -6.66
C MET A 39 2.48 -3.47 -6.88
N PHE A 40 1.43 -3.33 -6.09
CA PHE A 40 0.32 -4.25 -6.10
C PHE A 40 -0.91 -3.62 -6.73
N ILE A 41 -1.74 -4.47 -7.31
CA ILE A 41 -3.07 -4.07 -7.76
C ILE A 41 -4.04 -4.35 -6.63
N TYR A 42 -4.71 -3.31 -6.14
CA TYR A 42 -5.76 -3.50 -5.13
C TYR A 42 -7.06 -3.78 -5.86
N ARG A 43 -7.56 -4.99 -5.66
CA ARG A 43 -8.78 -5.43 -6.31
C ARG A 43 -9.99 -4.81 -5.58
N PRO A 44 -11.20 -4.88 -6.17
CA PRO A 44 -12.36 -4.18 -5.61
C PRO A 44 -12.61 -4.43 -4.11
N TYR A 45 -12.48 -5.66 -3.65
CA TYR A 45 -12.70 -5.94 -2.22
C TYR A 45 -11.63 -5.29 -1.35
N GLY A 46 -10.37 -5.36 -1.77
CA GLY A 46 -9.28 -4.72 -1.03
C GLY A 46 -9.39 -3.21 -1.03
N TYR A 47 -9.72 -2.63 -2.17
CA TYR A 47 -9.85 -1.19 -2.28
C TYR A 47 -11.06 -0.66 -1.50
N ALA A 48 -12.13 -1.46 -1.38
CA ALA A 48 -13.27 -1.08 -0.55
C ALA A 48 -12.89 -0.90 0.92
N ILE A 49 -11.99 -1.75 1.42
CA ILE A 49 -11.46 -1.60 2.78
C ILE A 49 -10.73 -0.26 2.90
N TRP A 50 -9.88 0.06 1.91
CA TRP A 50 -9.12 1.31 1.90
C TRP A 50 -10.04 2.53 1.82
N GLU A 51 -11.06 2.47 0.98
CA GLU A 51 -12.04 3.55 0.87
C GLU A 51 -12.76 3.81 2.20
N ASN A 52 -13.09 2.75 2.93
CA ASN A 52 -13.73 2.88 4.25
C ASN A 52 -12.77 3.51 5.26
N ILE A 53 -11.51 3.13 5.24
CA ILE A 53 -10.48 3.73 6.10
C ILE A 53 -10.36 5.22 5.80
N GLN A 54 -10.25 5.59 4.52
CA GLN A 54 -10.15 6.98 4.10
C GLN A 54 -11.37 7.79 4.58
N LYS A 55 -12.57 7.24 4.40
CA LYS A 55 -13.80 7.91 4.78
C LYS A 55 -13.88 8.18 6.27
N LEU A 56 -13.55 7.20 7.08
CA LEU A 56 -13.61 7.31 8.53
C LEU A 56 -12.54 8.27 9.07
N LEU A 57 -11.31 8.14 8.60
CA LEU A 57 -10.21 8.98 9.04
C LEU A 57 -10.37 10.42 8.56
N ASP A 58 -10.81 10.63 7.32
CA ASP A 58 -11.02 11.96 6.78
C ASP A 58 -12.04 12.73 7.61
N ALA A 59 -13.12 12.07 8.02
CA ALA A 59 -14.13 12.70 8.88
C ALA A 59 -13.54 13.14 10.22
N GLU A 60 -12.67 12.31 10.80
CA GLU A 60 -12.02 12.66 12.08
C GLU A 60 -11.03 13.80 11.91
N PHE A 61 -10.26 13.82 10.82
CA PHE A 61 -9.32 14.92 10.55
C PHE A 61 -10.05 16.25 10.39
N LYS A 62 -11.18 16.24 9.68
CA LYS A 62 -11.96 17.47 9.45
C LYS A 62 -12.56 18.05 10.73
N LYS A 63 -12.83 17.21 11.71
CA LYS A 63 -13.30 17.66 13.03
C LYS A 63 -12.26 18.56 13.74
N THR A 64 -10.98 18.39 13.41
CA THR A 64 -9.91 19.23 13.99
C THR A 64 -9.66 20.51 13.21
N GLY A 65 -10.43 20.77 12.15
CA GLY A 65 -10.26 21.93 11.29
C GLY A 65 -9.32 21.72 10.12
N ALA A 66 -8.86 20.50 9.91
CA ALA A 66 -7.99 20.18 8.77
C ALA A 66 -8.76 20.28 7.46
N GLU A 67 -8.08 20.75 6.41
CA GLU A 67 -8.64 20.87 5.08
C GLU A 67 -7.81 20.06 4.09
N ASN A 68 -8.48 19.44 3.14
CA ASN A 68 -7.80 18.65 2.13
C ASN A 68 -7.17 19.54 1.07
N VAL A 69 -5.93 19.21 0.69
CA VAL A 69 -5.25 19.87 -0.42
C VAL A 69 -4.70 18.81 -1.35
N TYR A 70 -4.44 19.20 -2.57
CA TYR A 70 -3.76 18.35 -3.53
C TYR A 70 -2.42 18.97 -3.90
N MET A 71 -1.35 18.30 -3.50
CA MET A 71 0.00 18.75 -3.81
C MET A 71 0.51 18.06 -5.07
N PRO A 72 1.42 18.71 -5.81
CA PRO A 72 2.01 18.06 -6.97
C PRO A 72 2.73 16.77 -6.59
N MET A 73 2.57 15.75 -7.42
CA MET A 73 3.22 14.46 -7.20
C MET A 73 4.74 14.56 -7.42
N LEU A 74 5.16 15.42 -8.34
CA LEU A 74 6.57 15.59 -8.69
C LEU A 74 7.12 16.81 -7.99
N ILE A 75 8.34 16.66 -7.46
CA ILE A 75 9.07 17.76 -6.81
C ILE A 75 10.43 17.91 -7.49
N PRO A 76 10.99 19.14 -7.52
CA PRO A 76 12.32 19.34 -8.07
C PRO A 76 13.39 18.60 -7.27
N GLU A 77 14.36 18.03 -7.96
CA GLU A 77 15.48 17.35 -7.31
C GLU A 77 16.22 18.29 -6.36
N SER A 78 16.25 19.58 -6.67
CA SER A 78 16.91 20.59 -5.83
C SER A 78 16.34 20.64 -4.42
N LEU A 79 15.05 20.40 -4.25
CA LEU A 79 14.43 20.35 -2.92
C LEU A 79 14.88 19.13 -2.14
N LEU A 80 15.04 17.99 -2.82
CA LEU A 80 15.55 16.77 -2.20
C LEU A 80 16.99 16.95 -1.73
N GLN A 81 17.82 17.67 -2.50
CA GLN A 81 19.20 17.94 -2.13
C GLN A 81 19.27 18.82 -0.88
N LYS A 82 18.38 19.81 -0.76
CA LYS A 82 18.33 20.67 0.43
C LYS A 82 17.98 19.91 1.69
N GLU A 83 17.13 18.89 1.57
CA GLU A 83 16.65 18.10 2.70
C GLU A 83 17.50 16.85 2.94
N LYS A 84 18.56 16.67 2.20
CA LYS A 84 19.40 15.48 2.25
C LYS A 84 19.88 15.14 3.65
N ASP A 85 20.29 16.15 4.42
CA ASP A 85 20.79 15.93 5.79
C ASP A 85 19.68 15.57 6.76
N HIS A 86 18.45 16.04 6.50
CA HIS A 86 17.30 15.77 7.36
C HIS A 86 16.68 14.40 7.10
N VAL A 87 16.89 13.87 5.89
CA VAL A 87 16.30 12.59 5.49
C VAL A 87 17.38 11.52 5.31
N GLU A 88 18.46 11.65 6.07
CA GLU A 88 19.53 10.65 6.07
C GLU A 88 18.94 9.28 6.39
N GLY A 89 19.27 8.30 5.59
CA GLY A 89 18.67 6.97 5.70
C GLY A 89 17.47 6.76 4.77
N PHE A 90 16.88 7.84 4.27
CA PHE A 90 15.80 7.79 3.29
C PHE A 90 16.20 8.36 1.94
N ALA A 91 17.42 8.89 1.86
CA ALA A 91 17.91 9.46 0.62
C ALA A 91 18.01 8.38 -0.48
N PRO A 92 17.58 8.70 -1.69
CA PRO A 92 17.67 7.76 -2.82
C PRO A 92 19.10 7.45 -3.19
#